data_bf391e3e3e6127fc03d24d2ae4546212
#
_entry.id   bf391e3e3e6127fc03d24d2ae4546212
#
_cell.length_a   1.000
_cell.length_b   1.000
_cell.length_c   1.000
_cell.angle_alpha   90.00
_cell.angle_beta   90.00
_cell.angle_gamma   90.00
#
_symmetry.space_group_name_H-M   'P 1'
#
loop_
_entity.id
_entity.type
_entity.pdbx_description
1 polymer ?
#
loop_
_entity_poly.entity_id
_entity_poly.type
_entity_poly.pdbx_seq_one_letter_code
_entity_poly.pdbx_strand_id
1 'polypeptide(L)'
;IFVTHEHSDHIQGIPMMAKQFEVPIYATGGTLDQICEKDKKNVIKRENLFQLYADQPVGMGDMQIMPYKMSHDAADPVCYTVEADGQKVSMATDLGVYDDYIVDHLEDSDVLLIEANHDISMLEAGHYPYPLKRRILGEWGHLSNEDSGRLLCSLMGDHLKYAFLAHLSKENNYPALAYEAVRCRADRTRNQNERNQKRSRGGKRKIRGY
;
A
#
# COMPACT_ATOMS: atom_id res chain seq x y z
N ILE A 1 -16.11 8.90 -1.62
CA ILE A 1 -15.44 7.58 -1.67
C ILE A 1 -14.31 7.68 -2.66
N PHE A 2 -13.08 7.32 -2.26
CA PHE A 2 -11.93 7.15 -3.16
C PHE A 2 -11.73 5.66 -3.39
N VAL A 3 -11.62 5.24 -4.65
CA VAL A 3 -11.53 3.83 -5.03
C VAL A 3 -10.16 3.57 -5.63
N THR A 4 -9.46 2.57 -5.11
CA THR A 4 -8.12 2.20 -5.58
C THR A 4 -8.19 1.50 -6.93
N HIS A 5 -9.06 0.50 -7.06
CA HIS A 5 -9.28 -0.30 -8.26
C HIS A 5 -10.60 -1.08 -8.20
N GLU A 6 -10.96 -1.78 -9.29
CA GLU A 6 -12.28 -2.36 -9.49
C GLU A 6 -12.45 -3.81 -9.02
N HIS A 7 -11.53 -4.41 -8.27
CA HIS A 7 -11.74 -5.76 -7.76
C HIS A 7 -12.93 -5.81 -6.81
N SER A 8 -13.59 -6.96 -6.74
CA SER A 8 -14.90 -7.09 -6.08
C SER A 8 -14.88 -6.76 -4.60
N ASP A 9 -13.83 -7.09 -3.90
CA ASP A 9 -13.63 -6.81 -2.48
C ASP A 9 -13.44 -5.32 -2.18
N HIS A 10 -13.06 -4.51 -3.19
CA HIS A 10 -12.95 -3.05 -3.09
C HIS A 10 -14.23 -2.31 -3.47
N ILE A 11 -15.02 -2.83 -4.42
CA ILE A 11 -16.16 -2.07 -4.96
C ILE A 11 -17.55 -2.65 -4.62
N GLN A 12 -17.65 -3.86 -4.06
CA GLN A 12 -18.96 -4.49 -3.81
C GLN A 12 -19.88 -3.68 -2.88
N GLY A 13 -19.32 -2.82 -2.01
CA GLY A 13 -20.08 -1.94 -1.12
C GLY A 13 -20.55 -0.63 -1.77
N ILE A 14 -19.97 -0.24 -2.90
CA ILE A 14 -20.20 1.07 -3.52
C ILE A 14 -21.66 1.29 -3.89
N PRO A 15 -22.38 0.35 -4.55
CA PRO A 15 -23.79 0.58 -4.92
C PRO A 15 -24.69 0.82 -3.70
N MET A 16 -24.42 0.15 -2.58
CA MET A 16 -25.17 0.37 -1.35
C MET A 16 -24.89 1.76 -0.75
N MET A 17 -23.62 2.14 -0.67
CA MET A 17 -23.20 3.46 -0.16
C MET A 17 -23.73 4.59 -1.06
N ALA A 18 -23.63 4.47 -2.37
CA ALA A 18 -24.13 5.45 -3.33
C ALA A 18 -25.63 5.64 -3.21
N LYS A 19 -26.39 4.54 -3.04
CA LYS A 19 -27.85 4.60 -2.87
C LYS A 19 -28.26 5.26 -1.55
N GLN A 20 -27.55 4.98 -0.47
CA GLN A 20 -27.93 5.43 0.87
C GLN A 20 -27.51 6.88 1.16
N PHE A 21 -26.35 7.29 0.67
CA PHE A 21 -25.71 8.54 1.08
C PHE A 21 -25.50 9.53 -0.06
N GLU A 22 -25.75 9.13 -1.31
CA GLU A 22 -25.54 9.96 -2.53
C GLU A 22 -24.13 10.60 -2.58
N VAL A 23 -23.12 9.90 -2.06
CA VAL A 23 -21.76 10.42 -1.94
C VAL A 23 -21.02 10.39 -3.27
N PRO A 24 -20.12 11.35 -3.54
CA PRO A 24 -19.27 11.33 -4.71
C PRO A 24 -18.27 10.16 -4.67
N ILE A 25 -18.00 9.60 -5.84
CA ILE A 25 -17.06 8.47 -6.04
C ILE A 25 -15.94 8.96 -6.93
N TYR A 26 -14.73 8.87 -6.44
CA TYR A 26 -13.51 9.30 -7.11
C TYR A 26 -12.67 8.08 -7.46
N ALA A 27 -12.30 7.93 -8.73
CA ALA A 27 -11.42 6.87 -9.20
C ALA A 27 -10.77 7.25 -10.53
N THR A 28 -9.78 6.50 -10.96
CA THR A 28 -9.19 6.61 -12.30
C THR A 28 -10.21 6.24 -13.39
N GLY A 29 -9.95 6.69 -14.63
CA GLY A 29 -10.86 6.44 -15.74
C GLY A 29 -11.15 4.95 -15.96
N GLY A 30 -10.09 4.12 -16.00
CA GLY A 30 -10.24 2.68 -16.17
C GLY A 30 -11.04 2.01 -15.05
N THR A 31 -10.83 2.43 -13.81
CA THR A 31 -11.59 1.94 -12.65
C THR A 31 -13.07 2.37 -12.72
N LEU A 32 -13.36 3.62 -13.11
CA LEU A 32 -14.74 4.11 -13.28
C LEU A 32 -15.50 3.33 -14.36
N ASP A 33 -14.84 3.06 -15.50
CA ASP A 33 -15.44 2.27 -16.58
C ASP A 33 -15.84 0.88 -16.09
N GLN A 34 -14.97 0.22 -15.34
CA GLN A 34 -15.26 -1.09 -14.76
C GLN A 34 -16.34 -1.05 -13.68
N ILE A 35 -16.39 -0.02 -12.84
CA ILE A 35 -17.48 0.19 -11.87
C ILE A 35 -18.82 0.34 -12.61
N CYS A 36 -18.87 1.16 -13.66
CA CYS A 36 -20.08 1.34 -14.46
C CYS A 36 -20.52 0.06 -15.16
N GLU A 37 -19.57 -0.75 -15.69
CA GLU A 37 -19.89 -2.02 -16.32
C GLU A 37 -20.48 -3.03 -15.33
N LYS A 38 -19.98 -3.04 -14.09
CA LYS A 38 -20.48 -3.93 -13.03
C LYS A 38 -21.78 -3.46 -12.39
N ASP A 39 -22.12 -2.18 -12.47
CA ASP A 39 -23.39 -1.61 -11.95
C ASP A 39 -24.58 -1.85 -12.93
N LYS A 40 -24.87 -3.11 -13.18
CA LYS A 40 -25.96 -3.54 -14.09
C LYS A 40 -27.34 -2.99 -13.74
N LYS A 41 -27.54 -2.53 -12.51
CA LYS A 41 -28.81 -1.97 -12.01
C LYS A 41 -28.87 -0.45 -12.12
N ASN A 42 -27.80 0.20 -12.60
CA ASN A 42 -27.65 1.66 -12.68
C ASN A 42 -28.00 2.36 -11.35
N VAL A 43 -27.51 1.80 -10.24
CA VAL A 43 -27.73 2.35 -8.90
C VAL A 43 -26.88 3.59 -8.66
N ILE A 44 -25.68 3.62 -9.29
CA ILE A 44 -24.72 4.70 -9.14
C ILE A 44 -25.05 5.80 -10.14
N LYS A 45 -25.38 6.99 -9.65
CA LYS A 45 -25.63 8.16 -10.49
C LYS A 45 -24.34 8.62 -11.15
N ARG A 46 -24.37 8.84 -12.47
CA ARG A 46 -23.17 9.26 -13.22
C ARG A 46 -22.65 10.62 -12.79
N GLU A 47 -23.52 11.51 -12.34
CA GLU A 47 -23.17 12.81 -11.78
C GLU A 47 -22.33 12.76 -10.49
N ASN A 48 -22.31 11.59 -9.82
CA ASN A 48 -21.51 11.36 -8.63
C ASN A 48 -20.17 10.67 -8.94
N LEU A 49 -19.83 10.45 -10.21
CA LEU A 49 -18.57 9.84 -10.63
C LEU A 49 -17.57 10.92 -11.05
N PHE A 50 -16.43 10.95 -10.39
CA PHE A 50 -15.37 11.93 -10.62
C PHE A 50 -14.07 11.23 -10.98
N GLN A 51 -13.54 11.56 -12.16
CA GLN A 51 -12.30 10.99 -12.63
C GLN A 51 -11.10 11.62 -11.93
N LEU A 52 -10.17 10.76 -11.51
CA LEU A 52 -8.85 11.11 -10.98
C LEU A 52 -7.75 10.76 -11.99
N TYR A 53 -6.62 11.39 -11.81
CA TYR A 53 -5.38 11.08 -12.53
C TYR A 53 -4.26 10.86 -11.53
N ALA A 54 -3.45 9.83 -11.72
CA ALA A 54 -2.28 9.60 -10.89
C ALA A 54 -1.36 10.84 -10.92
N ASP A 55 -0.70 11.11 -9.81
CA ASP A 55 0.19 12.26 -9.59
C ASP A 55 -0.48 13.64 -9.69
N GLN A 56 -1.82 13.68 -9.68
CA GLN A 56 -2.58 14.92 -9.63
C GLN A 56 -3.37 15.02 -8.33
N PRO A 57 -2.99 15.90 -7.40
CA PRO A 57 -3.63 15.99 -6.10
C PRO A 57 -5.04 16.56 -6.20
N VAL A 58 -5.94 16.10 -5.34
CA VAL A 58 -7.32 16.56 -5.21
C VAL A 58 -7.50 17.18 -3.84
N GLY A 59 -7.91 18.45 -3.81
CA GLY A 59 -8.29 19.15 -2.57
C GLY A 59 -9.69 18.74 -2.11
N MET A 60 -9.83 18.40 -0.83
CA MET A 60 -11.13 18.09 -0.21
C MET A 60 -11.20 18.74 1.18
N GLY A 61 -11.78 19.94 1.24
CA GLY A 61 -11.73 20.76 2.44
C GLY A 61 -10.30 21.17 2.76
N ASP A 62 -9.82 20.81 3.93
CA ASP A 62 -8.45 21.00 4.42
C ASP A 62 -7.50 19.84 4.08
N MET A 63 -8.02 18.79 3.46
CA MET A 63 -7.23 17.63 3.05
C MET A 63 -6.73 17.77 1.61
N GLN A 64 -5.52 17.28 1.36
CA GLN A 64 -4.99 17.03 0.04
C GLN A 64 -4.84 15.52 -0.16
N ILE A 65 -5.41 15.00 -1.23
CA ILE A 65 -5.42 13.57 -1.56
C ILE A 65 -4.63 13.37 -2.84
N MET A 66 -3.56 12.61 -2.77
CA MET A 66 -2.68 12.30 -3.89
C MET A 66 -2.89 10.85 -4.33
N PRO A 67 -3.53 10.59 -5.47
CA PRO A 67 -3.50 9.27 -6.10
C PRO A 67 -2.14 9.02 -6.75
N TYR A 68 -1.59 7.82 -6.62
CA TYR A 68 -0.37 7.40 -7.28
C TYR A 68 -0.49 5.98 -7.83
N LYS A 69 0.20 5.68 -8.93
CA LYS A 69 0.10 4.36 -9.58
C LYS A 69 0.67 3.26 -8.72
N MET A 70 0.10 2.08 -8.86
CA MET A 70 0.62 0.87 -8.24
C MET A 70 0.66 -0.30 -9.22
N SER A 71 1.52 -1.27 -8.95
CA SER A 71 1.65 -2.49 -9.74
C SER A 71 0.61 -3.51 -9.27
N HIS A 72 -0.52 -3.60 -9.97
CA HIS A 72 -1.59 -4.56 -9.71
C HIS A 72 -2.34 -4.93 -10.99
N ASP A 73 -2.96 -6.11 -11.02
CA ASP A 73 -3.68 -6.63 -12.18
C ASP A 73 -5.12 -6.09 -12.29
N ALA A 74 -5.25 -4.77 -12.38
CA ALA A 74 -6.50 -4.04 -12.51
C ALA A 74 -6.44 -3.05 -13.71
N ALA A 75 -7.56 -2.43 -14.06
CA ALA A 75 -7.67 -1.60 -15.27
C ALA A 75 -6.80 -0.33 -15.22
N ASP A 76 -6.79 0.36 -14.10
CA ASP A 76 -5.97 1.57 -13.87
C ASP A 76 -5.81 1.82 -12.35
N PRO A 77 -5.06 0.93 -11.65
CA PRO A 77 -5.03 0.90 -10.20
C PRO A 77 -4.18 2.02 -9.61
N VAL A 78 -4.65 2.60 -8.49
CA VAL A 78 -3.93 3.62 -7.71
C VAL A 78 -4.02 3.34 -6.22
N CYS A 79 -2.99 3.78 -5.49
CA CYS A 79 -3.05 3.99 -4.06
C CYS A 79 -3.17 5.49 -3.74
N TYR A 80 -3.27 5.82 -2.46
CA TYR A 80 -3.50 7.20 -2.03
C TYR A 80 -2.59 7.59 -0.87
N THR A 81 -2.13 8.83 -0.90
CA THR A 81 -1.70 9.54 0.29
C THR A 81 -2.71 10.64 0.62
N VAL A 82 -2.91 10.91 1.90
CA VAL A 82 -3.78 11.98 2.40
C VAL A 82 -2.98 12.84 3.34
N GLU A 83 -2.95 14.13 3.07
CA GLU A 83 -2.28 15.13 3.91
C GLU A 83 -3.30 16.11 4.47
N ALA A 84 -3.23 16.36 5.77
CA ALA A 84 -4.03 17.35 6.48
C ALA A 84 -3.30 17.81 7.75
N ASP A 85 -3.35 19.09 8.08
CA ASP A 85 -2.74 19.67 9.30
C ASP A 85 -1.25 19.29 9.49
N GLY A 86 -0.51 19.17 8.39
CA GLY A 86 0.89 18.79 8.42
C GLY A 86 1.16 17.32 8.80
N GLN A 87 0.13 16.48 8.75
CA GLN A 87 0.23 15.02 8.92
C GLN A 87 -0.05 14.33 7.60
N LYS A 88 0.67 13.23 7.35
CA LYS A 88 0.55 12.41 6.14
C LYS A 88 0.16 10.98 6.49
N VAL A 89 -0.92 10.51 5.88
CA VAL A 89 -1.38 9.12 5.95
C VAL A 89 -1.24 8.51 4.57
N SER A 90 -0.51 7.40 4.45
CA SER A 90 -0.31 6.74 3.17
C SER A 90 -0.79 5.30 3.21
N MET A 91 -1.24 4.81 2.05
CA MET A 91 -1.84 3.48 1.87
C MET A 91 -1.14 2.80 0.69
N ALA A 92 -0.65 1.57 0.89
CA ALA A 92 -0.04 0.73 -0.13
C ALA A 92 -0.53 -0.70 0.03
N THR A 93 -1.72 -0.99 -0.50
CA THR A 93 -2.32 -2.33 -0.57
C THR A 93 -2.46 -2.76 -2.02
N ASP A 94 -2.57 -4.06 -2.26
CA ASP A 94 -2.68 -4.64 -3.60
C ASP A 94 -1.47 -4.30 -4.48
N LEU A 95 -0.31 -4.43 -3.89
CA LEU A 95 0.96 -4.04 -4.50
C LEU A 95 1.81 -5.28 -4.80
N GLY A 96 2.00 -5.61 -6.08
CA GLY A 96 2.81 -6.75 -6.48
C GLY A 96 4.31 -6.51 -6.28
N VAL A 97 4.80 -5.35 -6.74
CA VAL A 97 6.17 -4.89 -6.57
C VAL A 97 6.20 -3.39 -6.31
N TYR A 98 7.26 -2.91 -5.69
CA TYR A 98 7.51 -1.49 -5.48
C TYR A 98 8.88 -1.08 -6.01
N ASP A 99 8.99 0.17 -6.36
CA ASP A 99 10.19 0.85 -6.85
C ASP A 99 10.39 2.19 -6.09
N ASP A 100 11.36 2.97 -6.52
CA ASP A 100 11.65 4.28 -5.91
C ASP A 100 10.45 5.23 -6.02
N TYR A 101 9.63 5.14 -7.08
CA TYR A 101 8.42 5.95 -7.23
C TYR A 101 7.40 5.67 -6.11
N ILE A 102 7.18 4.41 -5.76
CA ILE A 102 6.31 4.03 -4.64
C ILE A 102 6.91 4.51 -3.32
N VAL A 103 8.22 4.31 -3.13
CA VAL A 103 8.93 4.75 -1.92
C VAL A 103 8.79 6.27 -1.73
N ASP A 104 9.02 7.07 -2.77
CA ASP A 104 8.90 8.54 -2.73
C ASP A 104 7.50 9.00 -2.30
N HIS A 105 6.44 8.32 -2.76
CA HIS A 105 5.07 8.64 -2.35
C HIS A 105 4.79 8.28 -0.88
N LEU A 106 5.46 7.25 -0.35
CA LEU A 106 5.27 6.77 1.02
C LEU A 106 6.20 7.44 2.03
N GLU A 107 7.30 8.06 1.57
CA GLU A 107 8.24 8.77 2.46
C GLU A 107 7.54 9.85 3.29
N ASP A 108 8.11 10.13 4.46
CA ASP A 108 7.62 11.13 5.42
C ASP A 108 6.17 10.92 5.90
N SER A 109 5.63 9.71 5.75
CA SER A 109 4.31 9.38 6.30
C SER A 109 4.36 9.30 7.83
N ASP A 110 3.37 9.92 8.49
CA ASP A 110 3.13 9.75 9.92
C ASP A 110 2.46 8.41 10.23
N VAL A 111 1.55 8.00 9.33
CA VAL A 111 0.82 6.73 9.42
C VAL A 111 0.87 6.01 8.08
N LEU A 112 1.21 4.74 8.10
CA LEU A 112 1.32 3.90 6.92
C LEU A 112 0.41 2.67 7.04
N LEU A 113 -0.47 2.47 6.05
CA LEU A 113 -1.14 1.19 5.81
C LEU A 113 -0.37 0.48 4.71
N ILE A 114 0.27 -0.64 5.05
CA ILE A 114 1.10 -1.39 4.10
C ILE A 114 0.57 -2.82 3.97
N GLU A 115 0.54 -3.34 2.75
CA GLU A 115 0.17 -4.73 2.52
C GLU A 115 1.17 -5.70 3.16
N ALA A 116 0.64 -6.74 3.80
CA ALA A 116 1.37 -7.95 4.19
C ALA A 116 0.48 -9.15 3.84
N ASN A 117 0.38 -9.45 2.54
CA ASN A 117 -0.66 -10.34 2.07
C ASN A 117 -0.43 -11.79 2.49
N HIS A 118 0.74 -12.34 2.24
CA HIS A 118 0.98 -13.76 2.43
C HIS A 118 2.36 -14.09 3.01
N ASP A 119 2.42 -15.18 3.72
CA ASP A 119 3.68 -15.89 3.98
C ASP A 119 3.99 -16.78 2.78
N ILE A 120 5.22 -16.68 2.26
CA ILE A 120 5.64 -17.39 1.05
C ILE A 120 5.51 -18.91 1.22
N SER A 121 5.92 -19.44 2.38
CA SER A 121 5.89 -20.88 2.64
C SER A 121 4.44 -21.41 2.77
N MET A 122 3.56 -20.64 3.42
CA MET A 122 2.13 -20.99 3.50
C MET A 122 1.49 -20.98 2.12
N LEU A 123 1.78 -19.96 1.30
CA LEU A 123 1.26 -19.88 -0.06
C LEU A 123 1.75 -21.03 -0.93
N GLU A 124 3.04 -21.36 -0.88
CA GLU A 124 3.61 -22.47 -1.66
C GLU A 124 3.05 -23.83 -1.24
N ALA A 125 2.90 -24.08 0.07
CA ALA A 125 2.34 -25.31 0.60
C ALA A 125 0.80 -25.38 0.56
N GLY A 126 0.12 -24.23 0.43
CA GLY A 126 -1.32 -24.09 0.52
C GLY A 126 -2.10 -24.72 -0.64
N HIS A 127 -3.43 -24.68 -0.52
CA HIS A 127 -4.34 -25.38 -1.46
C HIS A 127 -4.60 -24.65 -2.78
N TYR A 128 -4.10 -23.43 -2.94
CA TYR A 128 -4.34 -22.66 -4.17
C TYR A 128 -3.76 -23.35 -5.41
N PRO A 129 -4.49 -23.34 -6.55
CA PRO A 129 -3.96 -23.83 -7.81
C PRO A 129 -2.68 -23.08 -8.21
N TYR A 130 -1.75 -23.79 -8.87
CA TYR A 130 -0.47 -23.22 -9.28
C TYR A 130 -0.57 -21.90 -10.06
N PRO A 131 -1.51 -21.71 -11.02
CA PRO A 131 -1.66 -20.44 -11.71
C PRO A 131 -2.01 -19.28 -10.75
N LEU A 132 -2.83 -19.52 -9.72
CA LEU A 132 -3.18 -18.51 -8.72
C LEU A 132 -1.97 -18.17 -7.82
N LYS A 133 -1.19 -19.17 -7.40
CA LYS A 133 0.06 -18.94 -6.66
C LYS A 133 1.02 -18.07 -7.46
N ARG A 134 1.21 -18.36 -8.74
CA ARG A 134 2.05 -17.55 -9.64
C ARG A 134 1.54 -16.11 -9.81
N ARG A 135 0.22 -15.93 -9.92
CA ARG A 135 -0.38 -14.61 -9.96
C ARG A 135 -0.09 -13.81 -8.70
N ILE A 136 -0.30 -14.42 -7.53
CA ILE A 136 -0.07 -13.77 -6.22
C ILE A 136 1.41 -13.37 -6.05
N LEU A 137 2.34 -14.25 -6.41
CA LEU A 137 3.79 -14.02 -6.32
C LEU A 137 4.36 -13.14 -7.45
N GLY A 138 3.55 -12.81 -8.45
CA GLY A 138 3.99 -12.05 -9.62
C GLY A 138 4.05 -10.54 -9.37
N GLU A 139 4.65 -9.82 -10.33
CA GLU A 139 4.81 -8.36 -10.28
C GLU A 139 3.49 -7.58 -10.17
N TRP A 140 2.38 -8.18 -10.58
CA TRP A 140 1.03 -7.62 -10.53
C TRP A 140 0.18 -8.25 -9.41
N GLY A 141 0.81 -9.01 -8.53
CA GLY A 141 0.15 -9.72 -7.45
C GLY A 141 0.11 -8.94 -6.15
N HIS A 142 0.72 -9.49 -5.09
CA HIS A 142 0.65 -8.94 -3.73
C HIS A 142 2.00 -9.05 -3.01
N LEU A 143 2.29 -8.10 -2.13
CA LEU A 143 3.50 -8.16 -1.29
C LEU A 143 3.43 -9.33 -0.29
N SER A 144 4.52 -10.08 -0.24
CA SER A 144 4.75 -11.03 0.85
C SER A 144 5.01 -10.30 2.18
N ASN A 145 4.94 -11.03 3.30
CA ASN A 145 5.34 -10.51 4.60
C ASN A 145 6.80 -10.00 4.59
N GLU A 146 7.69 -10.70 3.87
CA GLU A 146 9.09 -10.32 3.74
C GLU A 146 9.29 -9.04 2.95
N ASP A 147 8.57 -8.86 1.84
CA ASP A 147 8.65 -7.68 0.98
C ASP A 147 8.03 -6.46 1.67
N SER A 148 6.91 -6.67 2.37
CA SER A 148 6.33 -5.67 3.28
C SER A 148 7.34 -5.19 4.32
N GLY A 149 8.05 -6.12 4.95
CA GLY A 149 9.09 -5.79 5.90
C GLY A 149 10.27 -5.04 5.27
N ARG A 150 10.65 -5.34 4.03
CA ARG A 150 11.70 -4.60 3.29
C ARG A 150 11.25 -3.16 2.99
N LEU A 151 10.04 -3.01 2.46
CA LEU A 151 9.47 -1.70 2.16
C LEU A 151 9.34 -0.85 3.44
N LEU A 152 8.81 -1.41 4.52
CA LEU A 152 8.74 -0.70 5.80
C LEU A 152 10.12 -0.26 6.30
N CYS A 153 11.15 -1.11 6.16
CA CYS A 153 12.51 -0.75 6.55
C CYS A 153 13.08 0.43 5.76
N SER A 154 12.75 0.58 4.47
CA SER A 154 13.18 1.74 3.67
C SER A 154 12.48 3.03 4.09
N LEU A 155 11.26 2.93 4.62
CA LEU A 155 10.41 4.05 5.04
C LEU A 155 10.58 4.43 6.52
N MET A 156 11.34 3.64 7.30
CA MET A 156 11.58 3.93 8.72
C MET A 156 12.43 5.18 8.90
N GLY A 157 11.79 6.28 9.28
CA GLY A 157 12.40 7.58 9.60
C GLY A 157 11.81 8.17 10.87
N ASP A 158 12.17 9.42 11.16
CA ASP A 158 11.73 10.14 12.38
C ASP A 158 10.23 10.52 12.31
N HIS A 159 9.64 10.53 11.12
CA HIS A 159 8.24 10.90 10.90
C HIS A 159 7.26 9.76 11.19
N LEU A 160 7.62 8.52 10.84
CA LEU A 160 6.71 7.39 10.94
C LEU A 160 6.36 7.04 12.39
N LYS A 161 5.11 7.28 12.76
CA LYS A 161 4.56 7.02 14.10
C LYS A 161 3.90 5.65 14.19
N TYR A 162 3.16 5.27 13.14
CA TYR A 162 2.40 4.01 13.11
C TYR A 162 2.47 3.36 11.73
N ALA A 163 2.66 2.04 11.72
CA ALA A 163 2.51 1.21 10.53
C ALA A 163 1.49 0.10 10.82
N PHE A 164 0.47 0.00 9.97
CA PHE A 164 -0.56 -1.02 10.04
C PHE A 164 -0.36 -2.02 8.91
N LEU A 165 -0.25 -3.30 9.26
CA LEU A 165 -0.22 -4.37 8.28
C LEU A 165 -1.65 -4.67 7.84
N ALA A 166 -1.91 -4.54 6.55
CA ALA A 166 -3.23 -4.64 5.96
C ALA A 166 -3.30 -5.70 4.87
N HIS A 167 -4.49 -5.97 4.36
CA HIS A 167 -4.75 -6.85 3.23
C HIS A 167 -4.18 -8.28 3.39
N LEU A 168 -4.28 -8.83 4.60
CA LEU A 168 -3.79 -10.17 4.91
C LEU A 168 -4.66 -11.25 4.26
N SER A 169 -4.04 -12.20 3.58
CA SER A 169 -4.73 -13.40 3.06
C SER A 169 -5.30 -14.24 4.19
N LYS A 170 -6.56 -14.60 4.09
CA LYS A 170 -7.22 -15.48 5.06
C LYS A 170 -6.69 -16.91 5.04
N GLU A 171 -6.18 -17.36 3.89
CA GLU A 171 -5.72 -18.73 3.66
C GLU A 171 -4.21 -18.90 3.84
N ASN A 172 -3.42 -17.85 3.50
CA ASN A 172 -1.98 -17.94 3.42
C ASN A 172 -1.26 -16.98 4.36
N ASN A 173 -1.96 -16.51 5.40
CA ASN A 173 -1.39 -15.62 6.41
C ASN A 173 -2.23 -15.63 7.71
N TYR A 174 -1.69 -15.05 8.77
CA TYR A 174 -2.42 -14.65 9.97
C TYR A 174 -1.68 -13.51 10.69
N PRO A 175 -2.39 -12.66 11.46
CA PRO A 175 -1.83 -11.41 11.97
C PRO A 175 -0.52 -11.55 12.74
N ALA A 176 -0.40 -12.56 13.60
CA ALA A 176 0.81 -12.76 14.39
C ALA A 176 2.03 -13.13 13.52
N LEU A 177 1.84 -13.93 12.46
CA LEU A 177 2.91 -14.31 11.54
C LEU A 177 3.38 -13.10 10.73
N ALA A 178 2.44 -12.34 10.16
CA ALA A 178 2.74 -11.11 9.43
C ALA A 178 3.51 -10.13 10.31
N TYR A 179 3.02 -9.88 11.53
CA TYR A 179 3.66 -8.98 12.48
C TYR A 179 5.10 -9.41 12.82
N GLU A 180 5.32 -10.68 13.16
CA GLU A 180 6.64 -11.18 13.52
C GLU A 180 7.62 -11.14 12.33
N ALA A 181 7.18 -11.48 11.13
CA ALA A 181 8.02 -11.43 9.93
C ALA A 181 8.51 -9.99 9.66
N VAL A 182 7.58 -9.02 9.69
CA VAL A 182 7.89 -7.59 9.47
C VAL A 182 8.74 -7.03 10.61
N ARG A 183 8.40 -7.30 11.87
CA ARG A 183 9.14 -6.86 13.05
C ARG A 183 10.59 -7.37 13.05
N CYS A 184 10.79 -8.67 12.82
CA CYS A 184 12.13 -9.23 12.74
C CYS A 184 13.00 -8.58 11.67
N ARG A 185 12.40 -8.16 10.56
CA ARG A 185 13.09 -7.44 9.49
C ARG A 185 13.49 -6.04 9.92
N ALA A 186 12.56 -5.30 10.51
CA ALA A 186 12.79 -3.95 11.03
C ALA A 186 13.89 -3.93 12.10
N ASP A 187 13.87 -4.86 13.06
CA ASP A 187 14.88 -4.98 14.10
C ASP A 187 16.28 -5.29 13.54
N ARG A 188 16.38 -6.12 12.51
CA ARG A 188 17.66 -6.43 11.84
C ARG A 188 18.24 -5.21 11.15
N THR A 189 17.43 -4.45 10.44
CA THR A 189 17.86 -3.21 9.75
C THR A 189 18.32 -2.15 10.74
N ARG A 190 17.56 -1.92 11.81
CA ARG A 190 17.92 -1.00 12.87
C ARG A 190 19.28 -1.35 13.51
N ASN A 191 19.46 -2.61 13.90
CA ASN A 191 20.71 -3.10 14.48
C ASN A 191 21.91 -2.95 13.51
N GLN A 192 21.69 -3.13 12.21
CA GLN A 192 22.72 -2.98 11.18
C GLN A 192 23.12 -1.51 11.00
N ASN A 193 22.16 -0.61 11.00
CA ASN A 193 22.40 0.84 10.92
C ASN A 193 23.16 1.34 12.16
N GLU A 194 22.80 0.93 13.36
CA GLU A 194 23.51 1.27 14.59
C GLU A 194 24.98 0.78 14.59
N ARG A 195 25.21 -0.44 14.09
CA ARG A 195 26.57 -0.99 13.94
C ARG A 195 27.40 -0.18 12.93
N ASN A 196 26.80 0.21 11.81
CA ASN A 196 27.45 1.01 10.77
C ASN A 196 27.80 2.43 11.29
N GLN A 197 26.89 3.06 12.02
CA GLN A 197 27.14 4.36 12.66
C GLN A 197 28.27 4.28 13.72
N LYS A 198 28.31 3.22 14.54
CA LYS A 198 29.39 3.01 15.52
C LYS A 198 30.75 2.80 14.82
N ARG A 199 30.78 2.07 13.70
CA ARG A 199 31.99 1.88 12.88
C ARG A 199 32.49 3.18 12.26
N SER A 200 31.62 4.01 11.70
CA SER A 200 31.96 5.29 11.10
C SER A 200 32.47 6.32 12.13
N ARG A 201 31.90 6.30 13.35
CA ARG A 201 32.38 7.14 14.46
C ARG A 201 33.70 6.62 15.08
N GLY A 202 33.90 5.31 15.09
CA GLY A 202 35.15 4.69 15.57
C GLY A 202 36.33 4.88 14.61
N GLY A 203 36.10 4.94 13.31
CA GLY A 203 37.13 5.16 12.27
C GLY A 203 37.72 6.58 12.24
N LYS A 204 37.09 7.57 12.88
CA LYS A 204 37.62 8.95 12.97
C LYS A 204 38.62 9.20 14.12
N ARG A 205 39.01 8.18 14.88
CA ARG A 205 39.87 8.31 16.05
C ARG A 205 41.33 7.85 15.86
N LYS A 206 41.85 7.75 14.64
CA LYS A 206 43.27 7.45 14.43
C LYS A 206 43.84 8.19 13.22
N ILE A 207 44.05 9.49 13.32
CA ILE A 207 45.15 10.21 12.68
C ILE A 207 45.50 11.37 13.61
N ARG A 208 46.37 11.08 14.57
CA ARG A 208 47.22 12.09 15.24
C ARG A 208 48.66 11.56 15.26
N GLY A 209 49.54 12.34 14.69
CA GLY A 209 50.96 12.27 14.91
C GLY A 209 51.74 11.65 13.76
N TYR A 210 52.47 12.34 13.05
CA TYR A 210 53.78 12.92 13.31
C TYR A 210 54.01 14.07 12.35
#